data_2456859ece826f70332f28fce8332c1c
#
_entry.id   2456859ece826f70332f28fce8332c1c
#
_cell.length_a   1.000
_cell.length_b   1.000
_cell.length_c   1.000
_cell.angle_alpha   90.00
_cell.angle_beta   90.00
_cell.angle_gamma   90.00
#
_symmetry.space_group_name_H-M   'P 1'
#
loop_
_entity.id
_entity.type
_entity.pdbx_description
1 polymer ?
#
loop_
_entity_poly.entity_id
_entity_poly.type
_entity_poly.pdbx_seq_one_letter_code
_entity_poly.pdbx_strand_id
1 'polypeptide(L)'
;KNQSAAGFRPIEGIPANLASGYFLSGFGVSQQLDGDGEQRRQQRLLLVGGSELDENGRNLNFNSSNVNPLNNNNRTNGFAVRPVQEFTAACKNLVDMRIGCDLLNDIFRAYYDARRHKRNTKSQLAFEMDLEHNLIELYEQIRDRTYRPSPGICFITEHPVKREIFASPFRDRVVHHLLFNYLAPLFECRMIHDSYSCRKGKGTSLGIERFEHHIRSCTRNYTRSAYILKLDLRGYFMSIDKRLLYSIIERTVGRKKGVADFDYELTDFLLRAILFRNPVENCRIIGSLSDWNDLPPSKSLLKSPPGVGLPIGDLTSQLFSNIYLDMLDEYAKRTLKCRHYGRYVDDFYIVHSSRNYLRGLIPRLRDYLSSELHLTLHPDKIVLQHSTKGVSFLGAIVRPHRRYPAMRTVGLFRKAMKRLEQECFEAEPSFECLARMLPVINSYCGHLMHFKAYRILDRQFGASPLRKYFRFSRDYAKATIKTGYKRPSGENIRSFD
;
A
#
# COMPACT_ATOMS: atom_id res chain seq x y z
N LYS A 1 21.98 -26.55 48.26
CA LYS A 1 23.14 -25.66 48.16
C LYS A 1 22.91 -24.77 46.95
N ASN A 2 22.85 -23.50 47.27
CA ASN A 2 22.60 -22.36 46.37
C ASN A 2 23.58 -22.25 45.20
N GLN A 3 23.10 -21.83 44.04
CA GLN A 3 23.67 -20.70 43.30
C GLN A 3 22.69 -20.26 42.20
N SER A 4 22.11 -19.15 42.44
CA SER A 4 21.95 -17.89 41.72
C SER A 4 21.47 -17.96 40.26
N ALA A 5 20.20 -17.57 40.10
CA ALA A 5 19.59 -17.11 38.88
C ALA A 5 20.26 -15.77 38.47
N ALA A 6 20.88 -15.75 37.31
CA ALA A 6 21.27 -14.53 36.63
C ALA A 6 20.12 -14.10 35.66
N GLY A 7 19.51 -12.97 35.98
CA GLY A 7 18.41 -12.41 35.20
C GLY A 7 18.88 -11.95 33.84
N PHE A 8 18.21 -12.42 32.81
CA PHE A 8 18.24 -11.83 31.48
C PHE A 8 17.30 -10.61 31.46
N ARG A 9 17.88 -9.42 31.44
CA ARG A 9 17.15 -8.20 31.06
C ARG A 9 16.83 -8.25 29.57
N PRO A 10 15.60 -7.89 29.16
CA PRO A 10 15.31 -7.72 27.74
C PRO A 10 16.12 -6.52 27.21
N ILE A 11 16.76 -6.69 26.06
CA ILE A 11 17.39 -5.58 25.33
C ILE A 11 16.24 -4.71 24.78
N GLU A 12 15.96 -3.64 25.48
CA GLU A 12 15.17 -2.50 24.97
C GLU A 12 15.92 -1.89 23.78
N GLY A 13 15.23 -1.76 22.66
CA GLY A 13 15.74 -0.96 21.56
C GLY A 13 15.48 -1.45 20.16
N ILE A 14 14.27 -1.96 19.87
CA ILE A 14 13.78 -2.00 18.50
C ILE A 14 12.59 -1.05 18.41
N PRO A 15 12.71 0.10 17.71
CA PRO A 15 11.57 1.00 17.53
C PRO A 15 10.49 0.25 16.75
N ALA A 16 9.27 0.29 17.24
CA ALA A 16 8.07 -0.27 16.62
C ALA A 16 7.79 0.24 15.19
N ASN A 17 8.56 1.21 14.73
CA ASN A 17 8.43 1.85 13.43
C ASN A 17 8.96 1.02 12.25
N LEU A 18 9.77 -0.01 12.45
CA LEU A 18 10.27 -0.83 11.34
C LEU A 18 9.21 -1.80 10.76
N ALA A 19 8.25 -2.22 11.58
CA ALA A 19 7.18 -3.11 11.13
C ALA A 19 5.97 -2.34 10.52
N SER A 20 5.80 -1.07 10.88
CA SER A 20 4.65 -0.27 10.44
C SER A 20 4.81 0.35 9.04
N GLY A 21 6.02 0.51 8.56
CA GLY A 21 6.29 1.23 7.31
C GLY A 21 5.89 0.49 6.01
N TYR A 22 5.72 -0.83 6.03
CA TYR A 22 5.44 -1.61 4.82
C TYR A 22 3.99 -2.02 4.64
N PHE A 23 3.18 -1.98 5.68
CA PHE A 23 1.78 -2.42 5.63
C PHE A 23 0.77 -1.37 6.07
N LEU A 24 1.21 -0.24 6.61
CA LEU A 24 0.32 0.86 7.00
C LEU A 24 0.15 1.93 5.91
N SER A 25 0.71 1.76 4.70
CA SER A 25 0.35 2.60 3.55
C SER A 25 -1.11 2.48 3.12
N GLY A 26 -1.87 1.57 3.74
CA GLY A 26 -3.32 1.50 3.63
C GLY A 26 -4.08 2.39 4.61
N PHE A 27 -3.41 2.92 5.62
CA PHE A 27 -3.95 3.90 6.55
C PHE A 27 -3.34 5.25 6.17
N GLY A 28 -4.03 5.99 5.32
CA GLY A 28 -3.67 7.37 5.01
C GLY A 28 -3.81 8.23 6.26
N VAL A 29 -2.78 8.28 7.07
CA VAL A 29 -2.60 9.33 8.07
C VAL A 29 -1.83 10.43 7.37
N SER A 30 -2.55 11.39 6.79
CA SER A 30 -1.99 12.69 6.45
C SER A 30 -1.71 13.43 7.77
N GLN A 31 -0.50 13.36 8.27
CA GLN A 31 -0.03 14.36 9.24
C GLN A 31 0.20 15.66 8.46
N GLN A 32 -0.68 16.61 8.66
CA GLN A 32 -0.48 18.00 8.32
C GLN A 32 0.44 18.60 9.41
N LEU A 33 1.65 18.95 9.02
CA LEU A 33 2.48 19.90 9.76
C LEU A 33 2.16 21.29 9.24
N ASP A 34 1.79 22.19 10.17
CA ASP A 34 1.47 23.58 9.91
C ASP A 34 2.75 24.39 9.71
N GLY A 35 2.85 25.00 8.57
CA GLY A 35 3.83 26.00 8.17
C GLY A 35 3.54 26.48 6.75
N ASP A 36 3.23 27.76 6.64
CA ASP A 36 3.02 28.55 5.42
C ASP A 36 1.68 28.41 4.69
N GLY A 37 0.78 29.34 5.05
CA GLY A 37 -0.60 29.42 4.49
C GLY A 37 -0.68 29.88 3.03
N GLU A 38 0.39 30.34 2.40
CA GLU A 38 0.35 30.90 1.04
C GLU A 38 0.62 29.85 -0.05
N GLN A 39 1.55 28.94 0.16
CA GLN A 39 1.78 27.83 -0.79
C GLN A 39 0.64 26.81 -0.81
N ARG A 40 -0.15 26.69 0.25
CA ARG A 40 -1.33 25.80 0.29
C ARG A 40 -2.51 26.32 -0.53
N ARG A 41 -2.64 27.63 -0.73
CA ARG A 41 -3.66 28.19 -1.61
C ARG A 41 -3.39 27.85 -3.08
N GLN A 42 -2.14 27.89 -3.51
CA GLN A 42 -1.77 27.52 -4.88
C GLN A 42 -1.87 26.02 -5.13
N GLN A 43 -1.49 25.16 -4.18
CA GLN A 43 -1.66 23.71 -4.33
C GLN A 43 -3.12 23.24 -4.25
N ARG A 44 -3.99 23.95 -3.52
CA ARG A 44 -5.43 23.65 -3.51
C ARG A 44 -6.13 24.07 -4.80
N LEU A 45 -5.67 25.13 -5.43
CA LEU A 45 -6.20 25.59 -6.73
C LEU A 45 -5.81 24.64 -7.88
N LEU A 46 -4.64 23.99 -7.81
CA LEU A 46 -4.22 22.95 -8.76
C LEU A 46 -4.95 21.61 -8.61
N LEU A 47 -5.60 21.35 -7.47
CA LEU A 47 -6.35 20.11 -7.20
C LEU A 47 -7.86 20.22 -7.48
N VAL A 48 -8.38 21.43 -7.66
CA VAL A 48 -9.82 21.70 -7.86
C VAL A 48 -10.05 22.37 -9.20
N GLY A 49 -9.67 21.69 -10.29
CA GLY A 49 -10.08 22.05 -11.66
C GLY A 49 -9.39 23.30 -12.19
N GLY A 50 -8.53 23.07 -13.15
CA GLY A 50 -7.70 23.98 -13.89
C GLY A 50 -8.16 25.42 -14.05
N SER A 51 -7.63 26.29 -13.24
CA SER A 51 -7.56 27.69 -13.53
C SER A 51 -6.09 28.04 -13.70
N GLU A 52 -5.69 28.40 -14.89
CA GLU A 52 -4.43 29.07 -15.15
C GLU A 52 -4.68 30.59 -15.19
N LEU A 53 -3.69 31.34 -14.70
CA LEU A 53 -3.69 32.81 -14.85
C LEU A 53 -3.07 33.13 -16.18
N ASP A 54 -3.70 34.06 -16.94
CA ASP A 54 -3.08 34.65 -18.11
C ASP A 54 -1.89 35.55 -17.72
N GLU A 55 -1.12 35.99 -18.70
CA GLU A 55 0.05 36.86 -18.50
C GLU A 55 -0.29 38.20 -17.79
N ASN A 56 -1.57 38.54 -17.65
CA ASN A 56 -2.10 39.71 -16.95
C ASN A 56 -2.67 39.40 -15.57
N GLY A 57 -2.50 38.15 -15.04
CA GLY A 57 -2.97 37.74 -13.74
C GLY A 57 -4.48 37.45 -13.66
N ARG A 58 -5.15 37.26 -14.80
CA ARG A 58 -6.57 36.89 -14.82
C ARG A 58 -6.76 35.39 -14.73
N ASN A 59 -7.74 35.00 -13.98
CA ASN A 59 -8.09 33.60 -13.78
C ASN A 59 -8.79 33.02 -15.01
N LEU A 60 -8.10 32.19 -15.77
CA LEU A 60 -8.69 31.47 -16.90
C LEU A 60 -9.47 30.27 -16.36
N ASN A 61 -10.78 30.39 -16.33
CA ASN A 61 -11.67 29.36 -15.85
C ASN A 61 -12.07 28.41 -17.00
N PHE A 62 -11.37 27.32 -17.15
CA PHE A 62 -11.66 26.27 -18.15
C PHE A 62 -12.97 25.52 -17.93
N ASN A 63 -13.70 25.82 -16.86
CA ASN A 63 -14.95 25.13 -16.52
C ASN A 63 -16.21 25.83 -17.03
N SER A 64 -16.10 27.02 -17.66
CA SER A 64 -17.27 27.86 -17.80
C SER A 64 -18.09 27.66 -19.07
N SER A 65 -17.61 26.96 -20.07
CA SER A 65 -18.34 26.94 -21.33
C SER A 65 -18.95 25.61 -21.76
N ASN A 66 -18.53 24.48 -21.24
CA ASN A 66 -18.98 23.20 -21.80
C ASN A 66 -19.37 22.09 -20.82
N VAL A 67 -19.25 22.29 -19.53
CA VAL A 67 -19.68 21.26 -18.53
C VAL A 67 -20.51 21.93 -17.45
N ASN A 68 -21.76 22.16 -17.72
CA ASN A 68 -22.73 22.51 -16.69
C ASN A 68 -23.13 21.21 -15.94
N PRO A 69 -22.74 21.03 -14.69
CA PRO A 69 -23.06 19.81 -13.93
C PRO A 69 -24.57 19.61 -13.69
N LEU A 70 -25.37 20.61 -13.98
CA LEU A 70 -26.84 20.58 -13.88
C LEU A 70 -27.53 20.22 -15.20
N ASN A 71 -26.81 20.14 -16.32
CA ASN A 71 -27.39 19.77 -17.59
C ASN A 71 -27.48 18.26 -17.72
N ASN A 72 -28.69 17.71 -17.71
CA ASN A 72 -28.97 16.27 -17.77
C ASN A 72 -28.39 15.58 -19.00
N ASN A 73 -28.18 16.27 -20.11
CA ASN A 73 -27.61 15.72 -21.33
C ASN A 73 -26.09 15.47 -21.24
N ASN A 74 -25.39 16.16 -20.34
CA ASN A 74 -23.95 15.98 -20.16
C ASN A 74 -23.60 14.89 -19.13
N ARG A 75 -24.57 14.40 -18.37
CA ARG A 75 -24.34 13.34 -17.37
C ARG A 75 -23.93 12.00 -17.98
N THR A 76 -24.36 11.70 -19.17
CA THR A 76 -24.01 10.46 -19.88
C THR A 76 -22.66 10.55 -20.60
N ASN A 77 -22.29 11.72 -21.10
CA ASN A 77 -21.05 11.91 -21.85
C ASN A 77 -19.84 12.26 -20.98
N GLY A 78 -20.04 12.92 -19.83
CA GLY A 78 -18.95 13.32 -18.93
C GLY A 78 -18.26 12.14 -18.23
N PHE A 79 -18.93 11.02 -18.03
CA PHE A 79 -18.34 9.82 -17.40
C PHE A 79 -17.45 8.99 -18.33
N ALA A 80 -17.64 9.07 -19.64
CA ALA A 80 -16.85 8.32 -20.62
C ALA A 80 -15.56 9.06 -21.04
N VAL A 81 -15.55 10.39 -20.99
CA VAL A 81 -14.44 11.22 -21.52
C VAL A 81 -13.36 11.49 -20.47
N ARG A 82 -13.72 11.68 -19.19
CA ARG A 82 -12.73 11.95 -18.13
C ARG A 82 -11.69 10.84 -17.90
N PRO A 83 -12.03 9.55 -17.84
CA PRO A 83 -11.04 8.49 -17.71
C PRO A 83 -10.10 8.41 -18.92
N VAL A 84 -10.57 8.74 -20.11
CA VAL A 84 -9.76 8.69 -21.36
C VAL A 84 -8.78 9.87 -21.43
N GLN A 85 -9.16 11.05 -20.98
CA GLN A 85 -8.26 12.21 -20.95
C GLN A 85 -7.17 12.11 -19.89
N GLU A 86 -7.50 11.60 -18.69
CA GLU A 86 -6.49 11.32 -17.66
C GLU A 86 -5.54 10.19 -18.09
N PHE A 87 -6.04 9.19 -18.80
CA PHE A 87 -5.25 8.10 -19.34
C PHE A 87 -4.31 8.57 -20.47
N THR A 88 -4.77 9.44 -21.37
CA THR A 88 -3.94 10.02 -22.43
C THR A 88 -2.90 11.01 -21.91
N ALA A 89 -3.19 11.77 -20.85
CA ALA A 89 -2.23 12.67 -20.22
C ALA A 89 -1.12 11.87 -19.49
N ALA A 90 -1.48 10.81 -18.77
CA ALA A 90 -0.49 9.92 -18.16
C ALA A 90 0.40 9.22 -19.20
N CYS A 91 -0.18 8.81 -20.34
CA CYS A 91 0.60 8.22 -21.44
C CYS A 91 1.43 9.25 -22.21
N LYS A 92 0.99 10.50 -22.35
CA LYS A 92 1.79 11.56 -22.99
C LYS A 92 3.02 11.93 -22.15
N ASN A 93 2.91 11.98 -20.82
CA ASN A 93 4.06 12.20 -19.93
C ASN A 93 5.10 11.06 -19.96
N LEU A 94 4.77 9.92 -20.54
CA LEU A 94 5.71 8.79 -20.74
C LEU A 94 6.59 8.99 -21.99
N VAL A 95 6.18 9.81 -22.93
CA VAL A 95 6.94 10.04 -24.18
C VAL A 95 8.18 10.89 -23.92
N ASP A 96 8.16 11.74 -22.88
CA ASP A 96 9.27 12.64 -22.53
C ASP A 96 10.18 12.10 -21.40
N MET A 97 9.98 10.86 -20.95
CA MET A 97 10.85 10.28 -19.92
C MET A 97 12.09 9.64 -20.55
N ARG A 98 13.23 10.28 -20.37
CA ARG A 98 14.56 9.69 -20.61
C ARG A 98 14.88 8.74 -19.47
N ILE A 99 14.94 7.44 -19.75
CA ILE A 99 15.18 6.39 -18.75
C ILE A 99 16.60 5.87 -18.93
N GLY A 100 17.44 6.06 -17.89
CA GLY A 100 18.81 5.57 -17.86
C GLY A 100 19.82 6.42 -18.65
N CYS A 101 19.38 7.46 -19.35
CA CYS A 101 20.27 8.35 -20.13
C CYS A 101 21.17 9.23 -19.25
N ASP A 102 20.77 9.45 -17.99
CA ASP A 102 21.54 10.16 -16.97
C ASP A 102 21.51 9.35 -15.67
N LEU A 103 22.26 8.24 -15.70
CA LEU A 103 22.28 7.28 -14.60
C LEU A 103 22.64 7.90 -13.25
N LEU A 104 23.55 8.88 -13.24
CA LEU A 104 23.96 9.51 -11.97
C LEU A 104 22.79 10.28 -11.34
N ASN A 105 22.12 11.12 -12.10
CA ASN A 105 20.94 11.84 -11.62
C ASN A 105 19.78 10.89 -11.24
N ASP A 106 19.61 9.80 -11.98
CA ASP A 106 18.59 8.80 -11.66
C ASP A 106 18.86 8.10 -10.32
N ILE A 107 20.14 7.83 -9.99
CA ILE A 107 20.56 7.26 -8.70
C ILE A 107 20.29 8.26 -7.57
N PHE A 108 20.64 9.56 -7.74
CA PHE A 108 20.31 10.59 -6.75
C PHE A 108 18.81 10.70 -6.53
N ARG A 109 18.01 10.71 -7.60
CA ARG A 109 16.54 10.71 -7.49
C ARG A 109 16.03 9.49 -6.74
N ALA A 110 16.54 8.30 -7.06
CA ALA A 110 16.20 7.06 -6.40
C ALA A 110 16.58 7.06 -4.91
N TYR A 111 17.71 7.67 -4.55
CA TYR A 111 18.11 7.88 -3.16
C TYR A 111 17.11 8.74 -2.40
N TYR A 112 16.72 9.91 -2.95
CA TYR A 112 15.72 10.76 -2.30
C TYR A 112 14.36 10.06 -2.16
N ASP A 113 13.95 9.28 -3.16
CA ASP A 113 12.73 8.48 -3.09
C ASP A 113 12.82 7.40 -1.99
N ALA A 114 13.95 6.70 -1.88
CA ALA A 114 14.20 5.70 -0.85
C ALA A 114 14.20 6.30 0.57
N ARG A 115 14.76 7.52 0.71
CA ARG A 115 14.87 8.25 1.97
C ARG A 115 13.54 8.78 2.48
N ARG A 116 12.61 9.16 1.60
CA ARG A 116 11.40 9.95 1.91
C ARG A 116 10.61 9.47 3.12
N HIS A 117 10.51 8.15 3.35
CA HIS A 117 9.73 7.56 4.45
C HIS A 117 10.56 6.62 5.33
N LYS A 118 11.89 6.71 5.30
CA LYS A 118 12.83 5.80 5.97
C LYS A 118 13.97 6.55 6.66
N ARG A 119 13.62 7.63 7.35
CA ARG A 119 14.60 8.41 8.14
C ARG A 119 14.90 7.66 9.44
N ASN A 120 16.14 7.76 9.90
CA ASN A 120 16.62 7.28 11.19
C ASN A 120 16.70 5.73 11.34
N THR A 121 16.73 4.97 10.24
CA THR A 121 17.11 3.56 10.36
C THR A 121 18.64 3.41 10.38
N LYS A 122 19.16 2.46 11.17
CA LYS A 122 20.62 2.23 11.27
C LYS A 122 21.30 2.09 9.92
N SER A 123 20.68 1.32 9.00
CA SER A 123 21.22 1.10 7.66
C SER A 123 21.20 2.36 6.79
N GLN A 124 20.18 3.22 6.93
CA GLN A 124 20.12 4.48 6.21
C GLN A 124 21.13 5.49 6.78
N LEU A 125 21.22 5.63 8.11
CA LEU A 125 22.19 6.52 8.74
C LEU A 125 23.64 6.11 8.38
N ALA A 126 23.94 4.81 8.42
CA ALA A 126 25.27 4.31 8.02
C ALA A 126 25.60 4.63 6.55
N PHE A 127 24.61 4.57 5.65
CA PHE A 127 24.79 4.94 4.25
C PHE A 127 24.99 6.45 4.07
N GLU A 128 24.30 7.26 4.85
CA GLU A 128 24.38 8.74 4.79
C GLU A 128 25.63 9.33 5.48
N MET A 129 26.35 8.57 6.30
CA MET A 129 27.62 9.00 6.89
C MET A 129 28.72 9.28 5.84
N ASP A 130 28.67 8.59 4.70
CA ASP A 130 29.55 8.79 3.56
C ASP A 130 28.72 8.76 2.27
N LEU A 131 27.79 9.70 2.17
CA LEU A 131 26.74 9.67 1.16
C LEU A 131 27.26 9.76 -0.26
N GLU A 132 28.14 10.72 -0.51
CA GLU A 132 28.67 11.00 -1.85
C GLU A 132 29.49 9.82 -2.34
N HIS A 133 30.39 9.30 -1.53
CA HIS A 133 31.19 8.13 -1.86
C HIS A 133 30.31 6.92 -2.15
N ASN A 134 29.36 6.62 -1.27
CA ASN A 134 28.46 5.47 -1.43
C ASN A 134 27.56 5.57 -2.69
N LEU A 135 27.14 6.78 -3.08
CA LEU A 135 26.36 6.98 -4.30
C LEU A 135 27.24 6.86 -5.57
N ILE A 136 28.48 7.38 -5.53
CA ILE A 136 29.42 7.25 -6.66
C ILE A 136 29.86 5.81 -6.84
N GLU A 137 30.21 5.09 -5.77
CA GLU A 137 30.52 3.67 -5.81
C GLU A 137 29.37 2.87 -6.42
N LEU A 138 28.12 3.17 -5.99
CA LEU A 138 26.94 2.53 -6.52
C LEU A 138 26.73 2.84 -8.01
N TYR A 139 26.97 4.09 -8.42
CA TYR A 139 26.92 4.51 -9.82
C TYR A 139 27.94 3.72 -10.66
N GLU A 140 29.19 3.63 -10.22
CA GLU A 140 30.25 2.90 -10.93
C GLU A 140 29.90 1.41 -11.06
N GLN A 141 29.46 0.77 -9.98
CA GLN A 141 29.05 -0.63 -10.01
C GLN A 141 27.86 -0.89 -10.96
N ILE A 142 26.93 0.01 -11.06
CA ILE A 142 25.77 -0.11 -11.96
C ILE A 142 26.19 0.17 -13.40
N ARG A 143 26.97 1.23 -13.64
CA ARG A 143 27.53 1.57 -14.95
C ARG A 143 28.33 0.41 -15.55
N ASP A 144 29.20 -0.18 -14.74
CA ASP A 144 30.13 -1.24 -15.17
C ASP A 144 29.49 -2.64 -15.11
N ARG A 145 28.17 -2.73 -14.77
CA ARG A 145 27.42 -4.01 -14.68
C ARG A 145 27.98 -4.98 -13.61
N THR A 146 28.69 -4.47 -12.64
CA THR A 146 29.30 -5.25 -11.54
C THR A 146 28.44 -5.27 -10.28
N TYR A 147 27.39 -4.45 -10.21
CA TYR A 147 26.48 -4.41 -9.06
C TYR A 147 25.97 -5.79 -8.67
N ARG A 148 26.05 -6.10 -7.37
CA ARG A 148 25.46 -7.29 -6.76
C ARG A 148 24.67 -6.84 -5.51
N PRO A 149 23.46 -7.35 -5.32
CA PRO A 149 22.69 -7.07 -4.10
C PRO A 149 23.41 -7.58 -2.86
N SER A 150 23.46 -6.74 -1.81
CA SER A 150 24.10 -7.06 -0.55
C SER A 150 23.25 -8.02 0.30
N PRO A 151 23.84 -8.73 1.28
CA PRO A 151 23.09 -9.52 2.25
C PRO A 151 22.03 -8.68 2.98
N GLY A 152 20.81 -9.17 3.02
CA GLY A 152 19.71 -8.53 3.74
C GLY A 152 19.49 -9.13 5.13
N ILE A 153 18.40 -8.75 5.76
CA ILE A 153 17.92 -9.34 7.02
C ILE A 153 16.57 -10.01 6.78
N CYS A 154 16.33 -11.14 7.49
CA CYS A 154 15.06 -11.85 7.49
C CYS A 154 14.53 -11.94 8.91
N PHE A 155 13.25 -11.66 9.13
CA PHE A 155 12.60 -11.73 10.44
C PHE A 155 11.10 -11.98 10.31
N ILE A 156 10.49 -12.42 11.42
CA ILE A 156 9.04 -12.61 11.51
C ILE A 156 8.39 -11.36 12.11
N THR A 157 7.28 -10.93 11.50
CA THR A 157 6.35 -9.99 12.12
C THR A 157 5.07 -10.74 12.51
N GLU A 158 4.58 -10.53 13.73
CA GLU A 158 3.36 -11.18 14.21
C GLU A 158 2.09 -10.41 13.88
N HIS A 159 2.20 -9.09 13.81
CA HIS A 159 1.05 -8.21 13.63
C HIS A 159 1.03 -7.51 12.26
N PRO A 160 -0.14 -7.33 11.66
CA PRO A 160 -1.48 -7.84 12.02
C PRO A 160 -1.68 -9.35 11.71
N VAL A 161 -0.78 -9.96 10.96
CA VAL A 161 -0.74 -11.40 10.61
C VAL A 161 0.71 -11.81 10.56
N LYS A 162 1.02 -12.99 11.08
CA LYS A 162 2.35 -13.57 11.02
C LYS A 162 2.87 -13.65 9.60
N ARG A 163 4.03 -13.02 9.35
CA ARG A 163 4.67 -12.95 8.03
C ARG A 163 6.18 -12.96 8.15
N GLU A 164 6.80 -13.61 7.19
CA GLU A 164 8.23 -13.54 6.94
C GLU A 164 8.54 -12.29 6.12
N ILE A 165 9.47 -11.47 6.59
CA ILE A 165 9.87 -10.21 5.97
C ILE A 165 11.35 -10.26 5.63
N PHE A 166 11.68 -9.91 4.39
CA PHE A 166 13.04 -9.67 3.96
C PHE A 166 13.26 -8.17 3.80
N ALA A 167 14.29 -7.65 4.43
CA ALA A 167 14.61 -6.24 4.35
C ALA A 167 16.02 -6.04 3.76
N SER A 168 16.05 -5.50 2.58
CA SER A 168 17.30 -5.12 1.90
C SER A 168 18.00 -3.97 2.61
N PRO A 169 19.35 -3.91 2.64
CA PRO A 169 20.11 -2.75 3.11
C PRO A 169 19.72 -1.47 2.35
N PHE A 170 20.00 -0.31 2.93
CA PHE A 170 19.57 0.96 2.34
C PHE A 170 20.19 1.20 0.95
N ARG A 171 21.46 0.82 0.75
CA ARG A 171 22.12 0.82 -0.55
C ARG A 171 21.28 0.11 -1.63
N ASP A 172 20.85 -1.10 -1.35
CA ASP A 172 20.06 -1.89 -2.30
C ASP A 172 18.64 -1.33 -2.46
N ARG A 173 18.08 -0.70 -1.44
CA ARG A 173 16.79 0.01 -1.57
C ARG A 173 16.87 1.16 -2.58
N VAL A 174 18.00 1.86 -2.66
CA VAL A 174 18.22 2.86 -3.72
C VAL A 174 18.10 2.20 -5.09
N VAL A 175 18.69 1.02 -5.28
CA VAL A 175 18.60 0.29 -6.57
C VAL A 175 17.17 -0.22 -6.82
N HIS A 176 16.46 -0.67 -5.79
CA HIS A 176 15.04 -1.01 -5.93
C HIS A 176 14.20 0.19 -6.38
N HIS A 177 14.48 1.39 -5.86
CA HIS A 177 13.80 2.62 -6.30
C HIS A 177 14.21 3.00 -7.73
N LEU A 178 15.48 2.85 -8.10
CA LEU A 178 15.96 3.09 -9.47
C LEU A 178 15.22 2.21 -10.48
N LEU A 179 15.20 0.90 -10.25
CA LEU A 179 14.49 -0.04 -11.12
C LEU A 179 12.97 0.21 -11.12
N PHE A 180 12.39 0.55 -9.97
CA PHE A 180 10.99 0.92 -9.87
C PHE A 180 10.68 2.15 -10.74
N ASN A 181 11.53 3.18 -10.69
CA ASN A 181 11.36 4.40 -11.48
C ASN A 181 11.45 4.13 -12.98
N TYR A 182 12.23 3.13 -13.41
CA TYR A 182 12.34 2.73 -14.82
C TYR A 182 11.14 1.90 -15.28
N LEU A 183 10.66 0.98 -14.46
CA LEU A 183 9.61 0.05 -14.86
C LEU A 183 8.19 0.57 -14.60
N ALA A 184 7.94 1.22 -13.47
CA ALA A 184 6.60 1.60 -13.06
C ALA A 184 5.86 2.42 -14.13
N PRO A 185 6.45 3.43 -14.78
CA PRO A 185 5.78 4.19 -15.83
C PRO A 185 5.32 3.34 -17.02
N LEU A 186 6.11 2.32 -17.40
CA LEU A 186 5.81 1.44 -18.54
C LEU A 186 4.59 0.55 -18.30
N PHE A 187 4.36 0.19 -17.04
CA PHE A 187 3.27 -0.72 -16.67
C PHE A 187 2.04 0.02 -16.12
N GLU A 188 2.22 1.17 -15.46
CA GLU A 188 1.11 1.93 -14.85
C GLU A 188 0.03 2.31 -15.88
N CYS A 189 0.43 2.70 -17.09
CA CYS A 189 -0.49 3.07 -18.17
C CYS A 189 -1.26 1.86 -18.77
N ARG A 190 -0.78 0.64 -18.56
CA ARG A 190 -1.39 -0.60 -19.08
C ARG A 190 -2.35 -1.24 -18.09
N MET A 191 -2.01 -1.15 -16.80
CA MET A 191 -2.81 -1.75 -15.73
C MET A 191 -4.23 -1.18 -15.69
N ILE A 192 -5.21 -2.05 -15.48
CA ILE A 192 -6.61 -1.64 -15.37
C ILE A 192 -6.80 -0.60 -14.26
N HIS A 193 -7.81 0.27 -14.41
CA HIS A 193 -8.13 1.28 -13.39
C HIS A 193 -8.42 0.64 -12.02
N ASP A 194 -9.10 -0.50 -11.99
CA ASP A 194 -9.60 -1.15 -10.79
C ASP A 194 -8.60 -2.18 -10.18
N SER A 195 -7.30 -1.98 -10.40
CA SER A 195 -6.20 -2.57 -9.62
C SER A 195 -5.69 -1.51 -8.63
N TYR A 196 -5.80 -1.77 -7.31
CA TYR A 196 -5.73 -0.71 -6.30
C TYR A 196 -4.46 -0.73 -5.44
N SER A 197 -3.72 -1.83 -5.40
CA SER A 197 -2.59 -2.01 -4.51
C SER A 197 -1.31 -1.39 -5.04
N CYS A 198 -0.55 -0.72 -4.16
CA CYS A 198 0.81 -0.23 -4.43
C CYS A 198 0.93 0.64 -5.70
N ARG A 199 -0.08 1.45 -5.99
CA ARG A 199 -0.13 2.38 -7.12
C ARG A 199 -0.40 3.80 -6.62
N LYS A 200 0.22 4.80 -7.26
CA LYS A 200 0.04 6.21 -6.90
C LYS A 200 -1.42 6.62 -7.07
N GLY A 201 -1.98 7.32 -6.08
CA GLY A 201 -3.39 7.73 -6.08
C GLY A 201 -4.40 6.60 -5.90
N LYS A 202 -3.95 5.37 -5.66
CA LYS A 202 -4.78 4.20 -5.37
C LYS A 202 -4.67 3.82 -3.90
N GLY A 203 -5.27 2.72 -3.48
CA GLY A 203 -5.19 2.23 -2.11
C GLY A 203 -6.51 1.63 -1.63
N THR A 204 -6.56 1.33 -0.34
CA THR A 204 -7.73 0.67 0.28
C THR A 204 -9.00 1.51 0.20
N SER A 205 -8.90 2.82 0.43
CA SER A 205 -10.06 3.73 0.38
C SER A 205 -10.71 3.74 -1.00
N LEU A 206 -9.90 3.97 -2.06
CA LEU A 206 -10.39 3.92 -3.43
C LEU A 206 -10.95 2.52 -3.77
N GLY A 207 -10.26 1.44 -3.34
CA GLY A 207 -10.73 0.07 -3.57
C GLY A 207 -12.13 -0.17 -2.98
N ILE A 208 -12.38 0.30 -1.76
CA ILE A 208 -13.70 0.20 -1.11
C ILE A 208 -14.75 1.04 -1.86
N GLU A 209 -14.40 2.26 -2.25
CA GLU A 209 -15.29 3.15 -3.02
C GLU A 209 -15.66 2.57 -4.37
N ARG A 210 -14.66 2.04 -5.08
CA ARG A 210 -14.89 1.38 -6.39
C ARG A 210 -15.71 0.10 -6.24
N PHE A 211 -15.48 -0.68 -5.18
CA PHE A 211 -16.29 -1.86 -4.90
C PHE A 211 -17.76 -1.50 -4.66
N GLU A 212 -18.04 -0.47 -3.85
CA GLU A 212 -19.40 0.04 -3.66
C GLU A 212 -19.99 0.58 -4.97
N HIS A 213 -19.20 1.32 -5.75
CA HIS A 213 -19.62 1.79 -7.07
C HIS A 213 -20.00 0.63 -8.00
N HIS A 214 -19.24 -0.45 -8.03
CA HIS A 214 -19.53 -1.63 -8.84
C HIS A 214 -20.83 -2.32 -8.41
N ILE A 215 -21.08 -2.44 -7.09
CA ILE A 215 -22.34 -2.95 -6.57
C ILE A 215 -23.49 -2.03 -7.00
N ARG A 216 -23.37 -0.72 -6.80
CA ARG A 216 -24.38 0.28 -7.13
C ARG A 216 -24.69 0.28 -8.64
N SER A 217 -23.66 0.23 -9.48
CA SER A 217 -23.81 0.19 -10.93
C SER A 217 -24.49 -1.09 -11.40
N CYS A 218 -24.04 -2.26 -10.90
CA CYS A 218 -24.61 -3.55 -11.26
C CYS A 218 -26.08 -3.70 -10.83
N THR A 219 -26.43 -3.14 -9.67
CA THR A 219 -27.80 -3.17 -9.12
C THR A 219 -28.69 -2.05 -9.65
N ARG A 220 -28.22 -1.21 -10.56
CA ARG A 220 -28.93 0.01 -10.99
C ARG A 220 -29.40 0.83 -9.79
N ASN A 221 -28.45 1.30 -9.00
CA ASN A 221 -28.70 2.05 -7.77
C ASN A 221 -29.54 1.29 -6.73
N TYR A 222 -29.23 0.00 -6.53
CA TYR A 222 -29.82 -0.91 -5.55
C TYR A 222 -31.29 -1.30 -5.82
N THR A 223 -31.81 -1.06 -7.04
CA THR A 223 -33.15 -1.45 -7.44
C THR A 223 -33.24 -2.89 -7.94
N ARG A 224 -32.10 -3.50 -8.32
CA ARG A 224 -32.03 -4.88 -8.82
C ARG A 224 -31.09 -5.73 -7.99
N SER A 225 -31.32 -7.04 -8.02
CA SER A 225 -30.44 -8.02 -7.39
C SER A 225 -29.09 -8.11 -8.08
N ALA A 226 -28.01 -8.24 -7.30
CA ALA A 226 -26.69 -8.62 -7.76
C ALA A 226 -26.02 -9.58 -6.78
N TYR A 227 -25.06 -10.32 -7.30
CA TYR A 227 -24.22 -11.25 -6.54
C TYR A 227 -22.77 -10.81 -6.62
N ILE A 228 -22.02 -11.14 -5.59
CA ILE A 228 -20.59 -10.83 -5.47
C ILE A 228 -19.85 -12.15 -5.37
N LEU A 229 -18.90 -12.35 -6.26
CA LEU A 229 -17.91 -13.40 -6.17
C LEU A 229 -16.60 -12.74 -5.70
N LYS A 230 -16.11 -13.13 -4.54
CA LYS A 230 -14.82 -12.72 -4.01
C LYS A 230 -13.91 -13.93 -3.92
N LEU A 231 -12.66 -13.75 -4.33
CA LEU A 231 -11.66 -14.79 -4.48
C LEU A 231 -10.31 -14.30 -3.92
N ASP A 232 -9.49 -15.24 -3.48
CA ASP A 232 -8.16 -14.97 -2.90
C ASP A 232 -7.19 -16.03 -3.45
N LEU A 233 -5.93 -15.69 -3.61
CA LEU A 233 -4.89 -16.62 -4.07
C LEU A 233 -4.15 -17.24 -2.88
N ARG A 234 -3.85 -18.53 -2.97
CA ARG A 234 -3.12 -19.23 -1.93
C ARG A 234 -1.63 -18.94 -2.04
N GLY A 235 -1.04 -18.36 -0.96
CA GLY A 235 0.40 -18.17 -0.87
C GLY A 235 1.01 -17.34 -1.99
N TYR A 236 0.29 -16.35 -2.49
CA TYR A 236 0.55 -15.65 -3.74
C TYR A 236 2.02 -15.23 -3.94
N PHE A 237 2.59 -14.44 -3.00
CA PHE A 237 3.98 -13.96 -3.13
C PHE A 237 5.01 -15.10 -3.22
N MET A 238 4.74 -16.21 -2.54
CA MET A 238 5.62 -17.38 -2.49
C MET A 238 5.39 -18.33 -3.67
N SER A 239 4.41 -18.04 -4.54
CA SER A 239 4.07 -18.87 -5.69
C SER A 239 4.39 -18.21 -7.04
N ILE A 240 4.93 -16.98 -7.03
CA ILE A 240 5.26 -16.26 -8.27
C ILE A 240 6.47 -16.92 -8.94
N ASP A 241 6.28 -17.40 -10.17
CA ASP A 241 7.35 -17.93 -11.02
C ASP A 241 8.19 -16.77 -11.55
N LYS A 242 9.47 -16.72 -11.18
CA LYS A 242 10.39 -15.64 -11.55
C LYS A 242 10.73 -15.64 -13.05
N ARG A 243 10.76 -16.81 -13.69
CA ARG A 243 11.05 -16.91 -15.13
C ARG A 243 9.86 -16.40 -15.94
N LEU A 244 8.64 -16.80 -15.57
CA LEU A 244 7.43 -16.30 -16.20
C LEU A 244 7.28 -14.79 -15.97
N LEU A 245 7.52 -14.29 -14.76
CA LEU A 245 7.51 -12.86 -14.46
C LEU A 245 8.53 -12.09 -15.31
N TYR A 246 9.76 -12.62 -15.43
CA TYR A 246 10.77 -12.03 -16.28
C TYR A 246 10.29 -11.94 -17.73
N SER A 247 9.71 -13.00 -18.29
CA SER A 247 9.20 -13.01 -19.66
C SER A 247 8.07 -12.00 -19.89
N ILE A 248 7.20 -11.79 -18.87
CA ILE A 248 6.11 -10.79 -18.91
C ILE A 248 6.71 -9.37 -18.95
N ILE A 249 7.72 -9.10 -18.10
CA ILE A 249 8.38 -7.79 -18.04
C ILE A 249 9.17 -7.56 -19.33
N GLU A 250 9.98 -8.51 -19.74
CA GLU A 250 10.84 -8.43 -20.93
C GLU A 250 10.01 -8.16 -22.20
N ARG A 251 8.87 -8.80 -22.39
CA ARG A 251 7.95 -8.53 -23.51
C ARG A 251 7.57 -7.05 -23.65
N THR A 252 7.56 -6.31 -22.55
CA THR A 252 7.24 -4.86 -22.54
C THR A 252 8.49 -4.02 -22.68
N VAL A 253 9.53 -4.33 -21.91
CA VAL A 253 10.81 -3.60 -21.88
C VAL A 253 11.58 -3.83 -23.20
N GLY A 254 11.55 -5.04 -23.73
CA GLY A 254 12.21 -5.40 -24.99
C GLY A 254 11.72 -4.63 -26.21
N ARG A 255 10.46 -4.17 -26.19
CA ARG A 255 9.91 -3.26 -27.22
C ARG A 255 10.57 -1.87 -27.22
N LYS A 256 11.29 -1.54 -26.17
CA LYS A 256 12.04 -0.30 -26.02
C LYS A 256 13.51 -0.43 -26.43
N LYS A 257 13.95 -1.62 -26.84
CA LYS A 257 15.30 -1.82 -27.33
C LYS A 257 15.56 -0.96 -28.56
N GLY A 258 16.68 -0.21 -28.53
CA GLY A 258 17.03 0.74 -29.60
C GLY A 258 16.28 2.07 -29.58
N VAL A 259 15.42 2.33 -28.57
CA VAL A 259 14.80 3.65 -28.37
C VAL A 259 15.82 4.56 -27.67
N ALA A 260 16.12 5.72 -28.26
CA ALA A 260 17.19 6.63 -27.81
C ALA A 260 17.05 7.10 -26.35
N ASP A 261 15.81 7.25 -25.86
CA ASP A 261 15.53 7.72 -24.52
C ASP A 261 15.29 6.60 -23.49
N PHE A 262 15.72 5.36 -23.80
CA PHE A 262 15.55 4.20 -22.92
C PHE A 262 16.77 3.28 -22.95
N ASP A 263 17.52 3.20 -21.85
CA ASP A 263 18.61 2.24 -21.70
C ASP A 263 18.05 0.85 -21.35
N TYR A 264 17.83 0.06 -22.40
CA TYR A 264 17.34 -1.32 -22.28
C TYR A 264 18.34 -2.21 -21.55
N GLU A 265 19.62 -2.14 -21.90
CA GLU A 265 20.66 -3.04 -21.37
C GLU A 265 20.88 -2.81 -19.86
N LEU A 266 20.84 -1.54 -19.43
CA LEU A 266 20.87 -1.19 -18.01
C LEU A 266 19.64 -1.71 -17.26
N THR A 267 18.46 -1.49 -17.83
CA THR A 267 17.19 -1.90 -17.22
C THR A 267 17.12 -3.42 -17.08
N ASP A 268 17.52 -4.18 -18.12
CA ASP A 268 17.54 -5.64 -18.09
C ASP A 268 18.58 -6.18 -17.08
N PHE A 269 19.77 -5.57 -17.04
CA PHE A 269 20.78 -5.92 -16.03
C PHE A 269 20.24 -5.77 -14.60
N LEU A 270 19.65 -4.63 -14.28
CA LEU A 270 19.08 -4.37 -12.95
C LEU A 270 17.89 -5.30 -12.65
N LEU A 271 17.06 -5.55 -13.65
CA LEU A 271 15.93 -6.47 -13.52
C LEU A 271 16.42 -7.88 -13.17
N ARG A 272 17.41 -8.39 -13.87
CA ARG A 272 18.00 -9.73 -13.61
C ARG A 272 18.67 -9.79 -12.25
N ALA A 273 19.47 -8.78 -11.90
CA ALA A 273 20.17 -8.72 -10.63
C ALA A 273 19.22 -8.75 -9.42
N ILE A 274 18.06 -8.09 -9.52
CA ILE A 274 17.08 -8.03 -8.44
C ILE A 274 16.12 -9.23 -8.46
N LEU A 275 15.56 -9.57 -9.61
CA LEU A 275 14.52 -10.61 -9.72
C LEU A 275 15.05 -12.00 -9.43
N PHE A 276 16.22 -12.35 -10.00
CA PHE A 276 16.78 -13.69 -9.84
C PHE A 276 17.63 -13.88 -8.60
N ARG A 277 17.86 -12.80 -7.84
CA ARG A 277 18.47 -12.94 -6.52
C ARG A 277 17.66 -13.92 -5.67
N ASN A 278 18.38 -14.80 -4.97
CA ASN A 278 17.81 -15.60 -3.90
C ASN A 278 18.14 -14.94 -2.55
N PRO A 279 17.19 -14.20 -1.92
CA PRO A 279 17.48 -13.50 -0.67
C PRO A 279 17.69 -14.46 0.51
N VAL A 280 17.32 -15.72 0.36
CA VAL A 280 17.46 -16.77 1.40
C VAL A 280 18.92 -17.17 1.59
N GLU A 281 19.72 -17.22 0.51
CA GLU A 281 21.09 -17.75 0.54
C GLU A 281 22.04 -16.89 1.39
N ASN A 282 21.80 -15.58 1.47
CA ASN A 282 22.70 -14.62 2.11
C ASN A 282 21.97 -13.62 3.03
N CYS A 283 20.92 -14.05 3.74
CA CYS A 283 20.27 -13.20 4.71
C CYS A 283 20.69 -13.50 6.14
N ARG A 284 20.81 -12.44 6.95
CA ARG A 284 20.96 -12.60 8.40
C ARG A 284 19.57 -12.70 9.02
N ILE A 285 19.33 -13.81 9.72
CA ILE A 285 18.10 -14.00 10.50
C ILE A 285 18.16 -13.14 11.76
N ILE A 286 17.09 -12.39 12.02
CA ILE A 286 16.88 -11.67 13.28
C ILE A 286 15.75 -12.35 14.04
N GLY A 287 15.98 -12.64 15.31
CA GLY A 287 15.10 -13.45 16.16
C GLY A 287 15.54 -14.90 16.23
N SER A 288 14.64 -15.78 16.60
CA SER A 288 14.87 -17.21 16.73
C SER A 288 14.22 -17.98 15.57
N LEU A 289 14.80 -19.11 15.18
CA LEU A 289 14.16 -20.02 14.21
C LEU A 289 12.80 -20.52 14.71
N SER A 290 12.57 -20.54 16.02
CA SER A 290 11.24 -20.84 16.60
C SER A 290 10.17 -19.82 16.21
N ASP A 291 10.55 -18.60 15.81
CA ASP A 291 9.61 -17.58 15.34
C ASP A 291 8.91 -18.02 14.04
N TRP A 292 9.49 -18.95 13.28
CA TRP A 292 8.88 -19.56 12.09
C TRP A 292 7.91 -20.69 12.39
N ASN A 293 7.83 -21.16 13.65
CA ASN A 293 6.82 -22.14 14.05
C ASN A 293 5.42 -21.57 13.74
N ASP A 294 4.51 -22.42 13.31
CA ASP A 294 3.13 -22.08 12.91
C ASP A 294 3.00 -21.20 11.66
N LEU A 295 4.13 -20.86 10.99
CA LEU A 295 4.04 -20.22 9.67
C LEU A 295 3.84 -21.30 8.59
N PRO A 296 2.69 -21.29 7.87
CA PRO A 296 2.46 -22.26 6.81
C PRO A 296 3.57 -22.23 5.75
N PRO A 297 4.01 -23.39 5.21
CA PRO A 297 5.03 -23.43 4.15
C PRO A 297 4.74 -22.50 2.97
N SER A 298 3.46 -22.38 2.60
CA SER A 298 3.01 -21.49 1.52
C SER A 298 3.14 -19.98 1.82
N LYS A 299 3.63 -19.61 3.00
CA LYS A 299 3.87 -18.21 3.43
C LYS A 299 5.32 -17.94 3.78
N SER A 300 6.23 -18.87 3.52
CA SER A 300 7.66 -18.74 3.80
C SER A 300 8.45 -18.89 2.51
N LEU A 301 9.29 -17.91 2.21
CA LEU A 301 10.22 -17.96 1.09
C LEU A 301 11.36 -18.94 1.34
N LEU A 302 11.73 -19.13 2.62
CA LEU A 302 12.70 -20.17 3.04
C LEU A 302 12.26 -21.59 2.63
N LYS A 303 10.95 -21.80 2.45
CA LYS A 303 10.37 -23.10 2.08
C LYS A 303 9.89 -23.13 0.61
N SER A 304 10.10 -22.05 -0.14
CA SER A 304 9.73 -21.99 -1.56
C SER A 304 10.75 -22.70 -2.43
N PRO A 305 10.32 -23.33 -3.55
CA PRO A 305 11.24 -23.94 -4.52
C PRO A 305 12.18 -22.90 -5.14
N PRO A 306 13.37 -23.30 -5.61
CA PRO A 306 14.26 -22.42 -6.36
C PRO A 306 13.55 -21.79 -7.58
N GLY A 307 13.76 -20.50 -7.80
CA GLY A 307 13.16 -19.77 -8.92
C GLY A 307 11.70 -19.37 -8.72
N VAL A 308 11.12 -19.67 -7.56
CA VAL A 308 9.73 -19.33 -7.21
C VAL A 308 9.70 -18.47 -5.96
N GLY A 309 8.81 -17.48 -5.95
CA GLY A 309 8.56 -16.60 -4.82
C GLY A 309 9.32 -15.28 -4.88
N LEU A 310 8.67 -14.24 -4.34
CA LEU A 310 9.24 -12.90 -4.18
C LEU A 310 9.34 -12.54 -2.69
N PRO A 311 10.43 -11.87 -2.26
CA PRO A 311 10.57 -11.43 -0.88
C PRO A 311 9.51 -10.38 -0.53
N ILE A 312 8.89 -10.53 0.64
CA ILE A 312 8.01 -9.50 1.18
C ILE A 312 8.87 -8.50 1.94
N GLY A 313 8.92 -7.26 1.47
CA GLY A 313 9.68 -6.17 2.10
C GLY A 313 10.30 -5.20 1.11
N ASP A 314 10.59 -5.64 -0.10
CA ASP A 314 11.19 -4.82 -1.15
C ASP A 314 10.14 -4.12 -2.03
N LEU A 315 10.43 -2.90 -2.46
CA LEU A 315 9.54 -2.08 -3.29
C LEU A 315 9.26 -2.76 -4.65
N THR A 316 10.28 -3.32 -5.28
CA THR A 316 10.14 -3.98 -6.58
C THR A 316 9.24 -5.20 -6.52
N SER A 317 9.21 -5.94 -5.40
CA SER A 317 8.30 -7.08 -5.22
C SER A 317 6.83 -6.66 -5.32
N GLN A 318 6.49 -5.45 -4.88
CA GLN A 318 5.13 -4.91 -4.99
C GLN A 318 4.77 -4.59 -6.44
N LEU A 319 5.69 -3.98 -7.20
CA LEU A 319 5.50 -3.71 -8.62
C LEU A 319 5.40 -5.02 -9.41
N PHE A 320 6.32 -5.94 -9.18
CA PHE A 320 6.37 -7.25 -9.82
C PHE A 320 5.10 -8.06 -9.60
N SER A 321 4.57 -8.02 -8.38
CA SER A 321 3.30 -8.68 -8.08
C SER A 321 2.12 -8.09 -8.86
N ASN A 322 2.08 -6.78 -9.04
CA ASN A 322 1.05 -6.14 -9.85
C ASN A 322 1.19 -6.47 -11.34
N ILE A 323 2.42 -6.47 -11.87
CA ILE A 323 2.71 -6.85 -13.26
C ILE A 323 2.31 -8.30 -13.54
N TYR A 324 2.60 -9.21 -12.61
CA TYR A 324 2.26 -10.62 -12.75
C TYR A 324 0.75 -10.85 -12.84
N LEU A 325 -0.02 -10.18 -11.98
CA LEU A 325 -1.49 -10.29 -11.99
C LEU A 325 -2.19 -9.36 -12.99
N ASP A 326 -1.47 -8.50 -13.70
CA ASP A 326 -2.06 -7.76 -14.83
C ASP A 326 -2.57 -8.72 -15.91
N MET A 327 -1.93 -9.90 -16.08
CA MET A 327 -2.40 -10.98 -16.94
C MET A 327 -3.80 -11.50 -16.52
N LEU A 328 -4.03 -11.67 -15.21
CA LEU A 328 -5.35 -12.03 -14.68
C LEU A 328 -6.37 -10.91 -14.90
N ASP A 329 -5.95 -9.66 -14.69
CA ASP A 329 -6.82 -8.48 -14.88
C ASP A 329 -7.28 -8.39 -16.35
N GLU A 330 -6.35 -8.57 -17.29
CA GLU A 330 -6.63 -8.60 -18.73
C GLU A 330 -7.56 -9.78 -19.10
N TYR A 331 -7.29 -10.98 -18.59
CA TYR A 331 -8.17 -12.15 -18.80
C TYR A 331 -9.58 -11.89 -18.29
N ALA A 332 -9.70 -11.37 -17.05
CA ALA A 332 -11.01 -11.07 -16.45
C ALA A 332 -11.77 -10.00 -17.25
N LYS A 333 -11.08 -8.92 -17.67
CA LYS A 333 -11.72 -7.80 -18.36
C LYS A 333 -11.97 -8.06 -19.84
N ARG A 334 -11.02 -8.66 -20.56
CA ARG A 334 -11.07 -8.78 -22.02
C ARG A 334 -11.63 -10.12 -22.48
N THR A 335 -11.23 -11.22 -21.84
CA THR A 335 -11.68 -12.56 -22.24
C THR A 335 -12.99 -12.93 -21.56
N LEU A 336 -13.07 -12.79 -20.23
CA LEU A 336 -14.29 -13.11 -19.48
C LEU A 336 -15.33 -11.99 -19.53
N LYS A 337 -14.99 -10.80 -20.05
CA LYS A 337 -15.87 -9.63 -20.16
C LYS A 337 -16.49 -9.21 -18.82
N CYS A 338 -15.74 -9.38 -17.70
CA CYS A 338 -16.19 -9.00 -16.37
C CYS A 338 -16.22 -7.48 -16.22
N ARG A 339 -17.39 -6.87 -16.40
CA ARG A 339 -17.56 -5.40 -16.33
C ARG A 339 -17.19 -4.84 -14.96
N HIS A 340 -17.70 -5.48 -13.90
CA HIS A 340 -17.51 -5.05 -12.50
C HIS A 340 -16.51 -5.97 -11.81
N TYR A 341 -15.24 -5.75 -12.08
CA TYR A 341 -14.10 -6.48 -11.53
C TYR A 341 -13.15 -5.50 -10.87
N GLY A 342 -12.56 -5.89 -9.74
CA GLY A 342 -11.51 -5.11 -9.08
C GLY A 342 -10.62 -6.00 -8.23
N ARG A 343 -9.35 -5.59 -8.05
CA ARG A 343 -8.30 -6.37 -7.39
C ARG A 343 -7.44 -5.51 -6.44
N TYR A 344 -7.09 -6.10 -5.33
CA TYR A 344 -6.11 -5.56 -4.39
C TYR A 344 -5.10 -6.67 -4.03
N VAL A 345 -3.91 -6.64 -4.62
CA VAL A 345 -2.91 -7.71 -4.58
C VAL A 345 -3.53 -9.03 -5.04
N ASP A 346 -3.67 -10.01 -4.15
CA ASP A 346 -4.21 -11.35 -4.36
C ASP A 346 -5.73 -11.47 -4.09
N ASP A 347 -6.35 -10.44 -3.51
CA ASP A 347 -7.77 -10.38 -3.16
C ASP A 347 -8.54 -9.67 -4.28
N PHE A 348 -9.44 -10.36 -4.99
CA PHE A 348 -10.20 -9.78 -6.10
C PHE A 348 -11.67 -10.16 -6.05
N TYR A 349 -12.50 -9.34 -6.70
CA TYR A 349 -13.94 -9.53 -6.74
C TYR A 349 -14.53 -9.30 -8.12
N ILE A 350 -15.67 -9.96 -8.36
CA ILE A 350 -16.53 -9.77 -9.53
C ILE A 350 -17.95 -9.56 -9.04
N VAL A 351 -18.65 -8.56 -9.59
CA VAL A 351 -20.07 -8.30 -9.30
C VAL A 351 -20.89 -8.52 -10.58
N HIS A 352 -21.96 -9.32 -10.47
CA HIS A 352 -22.83 -9.61 -11.59
C HIS A 352 -24.28 -9.89 -11.13
N SER A 353 -25.26 -9.65 -11.99
CA SER A 353 -26.68 -9.92 -11.68
C SER A 353 -27.03 -11.41 -11.61
N SER A 354 -26.33 -12.26 -12.36
CA SER A 354 -26.55 -13.70 -12.38
C SER A 354 -25.59 -14.45 -11.46
N ARG A 355 -26.13 -15.21 -10.50
CA ARG A 355 -25.35 -16.08 -9.62
C ARG A 355 -24.72 -17.25 -10.38
N ASN A 356 -25.44 -17.80 -11.33
CA ASN A 356 -24.97 -18.95 -12.12
C ASN A 356 -23.82 -18.57 -13.03
N TYR A 357 -23.86 -17.37 -13.64
CA TYR A 357 -22.73 -16.83 -14.37
C TYR A 357 -21.46 -16.76 -13.49
N LEU A 358 -21.55 -16.15 -12.31
CA LEU A 358 -20.41 -16.06 -11.38
C LEU A 358 -19.90 -17.44 -10.94
N ARG A 359 -20.81 -18.41 -10.72
CA ARG A 359 -20.41 -19.79 -10.39
C ARG A 359 -19.63 -20.44 -11.54
N GLY A 360 -20.05 -20.22 -12.78
CA GLY A 360 -19.35 -20.72 -13.98
C GLY A 360 -18.00 -20.07 -14.25
N LEU A 361 -17.70 -18.89 -13.66
CA LEU A 361 -16.39 -18.27 -13.76
C LEU A 361 -15.33 -18.94 -12.88
N ILE A 362 -15.72 -19.58 -11.77
CA ILE A 362 -14.78 -20.17 -10.81
C ILE A 362 -13.86 -21.21 -11.46
N PRO A 363 -14.35 -22.24 -12.17
CA PRO A 363 -13.48 -23.19 -12.85
C PRO A 363 -12.60 -22.51 -13.90
N ARG A 364 -13.15 -21.63 -14.72
CA ARG A 364 -12.39 -20.90 -15.76
C ARG A 364 -11.23 -20.07 -15.19
N LEU A 365 -11.46 -19.39 -14.06
CA LEU A 365 -10.43 -18.63 -13.36
C LEU A 365 -9.38 -19.57 -12.74
N ARG A 366 -9.82 -20.71 -12.18
CA ARG A 366 -8.92 -21.72 -11.62
C ARG A 366 -8.00 -22.29 -12.69
N ASP A 367 -8.57 -22.69 -13.83
CA ASP A 367 -7.80 -23.26 -14.95
C ASP A 367 -6.79 -22.25 -15.50
N TYR A 368 -7.23 -21.01 -15.75
CA TYR A 368 -6.33 -19.94 -16.21
C TYR A 368 -5.19 -19.65 -15.23
N LEU A 369 -5.49 -19.52 -13.93
CA LEU A 369 -4.48 -19.27 -12.91
C LEU A 369 -3.48 -20.41 -12.81
N SER A 370 -3.95 -21.66 -12.94
CA SER A 370 -3.08 -22.83 -12.87
C SER A 370 -2.22 -23.00 -14.12
N SER A 371 -2.81 -22.88 -15.33
CA SER A 371 -2.12 -23.13 -16.59
C SER A 371 -1.19 -21.98 -16.99
N GLU A 372 -1.65 -20.74 -16.87
CA GLU A 372 -0.94 -19.57 -17.39
C GLU A 372 -0.05 -18.86 -16.36
N LEU A 373 -0.44 -18.93 -15.07
CA LEU A 373 0.24 -18.18 -14.01
C LEU A 373 0.82 -19.07 -12.90
N HIS A 374 0.69 -20.37 -12.98
CA HIS A 374 1.15 -21.33 -11.95
C HIS A 374 0.67 -20.98 -10.55
N LEU A 375 -0.52 -20.37 -10.44
CA LEU A 375 -1.14 -19.93 -9.20
C LEU A 375 -2.35 -20.77 -8.82
N THR A 376 -2.65 -20.83 -7.52
CA THR A 376 -3.76 -21.60 -7.00
C THR A 376 -4.77 -20.70 -6.30
N LEU A 377 -6.07 -20.84 -6.64
CA LEU A 377 -7.15 -20.22 -5.87
C LEU A 377 -7.20 -20.84 -4.47
N HIS A 378 -7.38 -20.00 -3.45
CA HIS A 378 -7.51 -20.47 -2.07
C HIS A 378 -8.85 -21.21 -1.91
N PRO A 379 -8.87 -22.53 -1.57
CA PRO A 379 -10.09 -23.33 -1.57
C PRO A 379 -11.17 -22.77 -0.62
N ASP A 380 -10.74 -22.31 0.56
CA ASP A 380 -11.65 -21.89 1.64
C ASP A 380 -12.02 -20.41 1.60
N LYS A 381 -11.48 -19.65 0.63
CA LYS A 381 -11.72 -18.20 0.54
C LYS A 381 -12.49 -17.81 -0.72
N ILE A 382 -13.30 -18.69 -1.23
CA ILE A 382 -14.23 -18.42 -2.34
C ILE A 382 -15.58 -18.05 -1.74
N VAL A 383 -15.97 -16.78 -1.87
CA VAL A 383 -17.24 -16.26 -1.35
C VAL A 383 -18.14 -15.86 -2.51
N LEU A 384 -19.28 -16.52 -2.66
CA LEU A 384 -20.32 -16.18 -3.64
C LEU A 384 -21.63 -15.91 -2.90
N GLN A 385 -22.03 -14.65 -2.80
CA GLN A 385 -23.24 -14.29 -2.06
C GLN A 385 -23.98 -13.09 -2.65
N HIS A 386 -25.23 -12.92 -2.23
CA HIS A 386 -26.06 -11.78 -2.62
C HIS A 386 -25.50 -10.48 -2.02
N SER A 387 -25.58 -9.38 -2.78
CA SER A 387 -25.02 -8.07 -2.40
C SER A 387 -25.60 -7.51 -1.08
N THR A 388 -26.86 -7.85 -0.72
CA THR A 388 -27.48 -7.39 0.53
C THR A 388 -26.84 -7.99 1.79
N LYS A 389 -26.23 -9.18 1.70
CA LYS A 389 -25.51 -9.79 2.82
C LYS A 389 -24.22 -9.05 3.12
N GLY A 390 -23.67 -8.33 2.12
CA GLY A 390 -22.39 -7.62 2.19
C GLY A 390 -21.21 -8.57 2.11
N VAL A 391 -20.10 -8.09 1.58
CA VAL A 391 -18.84 -8.82 1.49
C VAL A 391 -17.74 -8.02 2.18
N SER A 392 -16.90 -8.71 2.93
CA SER A 392 -15.71 -8.08 3.51
C SER A 392 -14.64 -7.91 2.43
N PHE A 393 -14.23 -6.66 2.21
CA PHE A 393 -13.15 -6.30 1.30
C PHE A 393 -12.34 -5.14 1.89
N LEU A 394 -11.03 -5.29 1.95
CA LEU A 394 -10.07 -4.28 2.44
C LEU A 394 -10.42 -3.70 3.83
N GLY A 395 -10.89 -4.54 4.74
CA GLY A 395 -11.23 -4.10 6.08
C GLY A 395 -12.63 -3.44 6.22
N ALA A 396 -13.39 -3.37 5.14
CA ALA A 396 -14.77 -2.90 5.10
C ALA A 396 -15.76 -4.05 4.82
N ILE A 397 -16.95 -3.98 5.38
CA ILE A 397 -18.12 -4.75 4.94
C ILE A 397 -19.03 -3.79 4.19
N VAL A 398 -19.08 -3.95 2.86
CA VAL A 398 -19.90 -3.11 1.99
C VAL A 398 -21.26 -3.75 1.80
N ARG A 399 -22.32 -2.99 2.12
CA ARG A 399 -23.74 -3.34 1.87
C ARG A 399 -24.42 -2.20 1.09
N PRO A 400 -25.55 -2.43 0.49
CA PRO A 400 -26.34 -1.34 -0.09
C PRO A 400 -26.48 -0.17 0.87
N HIS A 401 -26.14 1.03 0.43
CA HIS A 401 -26.21 2.31 1.16
C HIS A 401 -25.31 2.40 2.42
N ARG A 402 -24.49 1.40 2.78
CA ARG A 402 -23.77 1.38 4.06
C ARG A 402 -22.43 0.68 3.96
N ARG A 403 -21.42 1.27 4.63
CA ARG A 403 -20.10 0.67 4.87
C ARG A 403 -19.93 0.44 6.36
N TYR A 404 -19.51 -0.74 6.75
CA TYR A 404 -19.19 -1.07 8.14
C TYR A 404 -17.70 -1.47 8.24
N PRO A 405 -17.02 -1.19 9.36
CA PRO A 405 -15.69 -1.74 9.59
C PRO A 405 -15.78 -3.26 9.74
N ALA A 406 -14.77 -3.97 9.26
CA ALA A 406 -14.69 -5.40 9.47
C ALA A 406 -14.59 -5.74 10.95
N MET A 407 -15.19 -6.85 11.37
CA MET A 407 -15.21 -7.28 12.79
C MET A 407 -13.82 -7.42 13.39
N ARG A 408 -12.83 -7.84 12.58
CA ARG A 408 -11.43 -7.88 13.01
C ARG A 408 -10.90 -6.48 13.40
N THR A 409 -11.18 -5.46 12.61
CA THR A 409 -10.78 -4.06 12.91
C THR A 409 -11.41 -3.59 14.22
N VAL A 410 -12.71 -3.88 14.41
CA VAL A 410 -13.42 -3.55 15.66
C VAL A 410 -12.84 -4.30 16.85
N GLY A 411 -12.47 -5.57 16.66
CA GLY A 411 -11.81 -6.38 17.71
C GLY A 411 -10.45 -5.83 18.12
N LEU A 412 -9.61 -5.47 17.16
CA LEU A 412 -8.30 -4.84 17.41
C LEU A 412 -8.45 -3.48 18.09
N PHE A 413 -9.40 -2.66 17.64
CA PHE A 413 -9.73 -1.40 18.28
C PHE A 413 -10.09 -1.58 19.76
N ARG A 414 -11.04 -2.48 20.08
CA ARG A 414 -11.44 -2.76 21.44
C ARG A 414 -10.30 -3.28 22.31
N LYS A 415 -9.48 -4.19 21.76
CA LYS A 415 -8.31 -4.71 22.46
C LYS A 415 -7.31 -3.61 22.79
N ALA A 416 -7.04 -2.72 21.82
CA ALA A 416 -6.13 -1.59 22.02
C ALA A 416 -6.69 -0.62 23.10
N MET A 417 -7.97 -0.25 23.02
CA MET A 417 -8.58 0.66 24.02
C MET A 417 -8.58 0.06 25.42
N LYS A 418 -8.93 -1.23 25.55
CA LYS A 418 -8.87 -1.93 26.84
C LYS A 418 -7.48 -1.90 27.46
N ARG A 419 -6.42 -2.07 26.64
CA ARG A 419 -5.04 -1.97 27.10
C ARG A 419 -4.72 -0.57 27.62
N LEU A 420 -5.10 0.48 26.87
CA LEU A 420 -4.87 1.87 27.30
C LEU A 420 -5.66 2.22 28.57
N GLU A 421 -6.89 1.69 28.72
CA GLU A 421 -7.69 1.84 29.93
C GLU A 421 -7.03 1.16 31.14
N GLN A 422 -6.45 -0.02 30.97
CA GLN A 422 -5.68 -0.71 32.02
C GLN A 422 -4.43 0.06 32.44
N GLU A 423 -3.65 0.58 31.46
CA GLU A 423 -2.48 1.43 31.75
C GLU A 423 -2.86 2.66 32.61
N CYS A 424 -4.03 3.25 32.36
CA CYS A 424 -4.54 4.40 33.15
C CYS A 424 -5.12 3.99 34.52
N PHE A 425 -5.48 2.72 34.70
CA PHE A 425 -6.04 2.22 35.95
C PHE A 425 -4.93 1.79 36.92
N GLU A 426 -3.85 1.21 36.42
CA GLU A 426 -2.73 0.71 37.24
C GLU A 426 -1.90 1.85 37.86
N ALA A 427 -1.79 2.98 37.18
CA ALA A 427 -1.09 4.18 37.69
C ALA A 427 -1.67 5.44 37.04
N GLU A 428 -1.59 6.58 37.75
CA GLU A 428 -1.91 7.87 37.14
C GLU A 428 -0.91 8.20 36.03
N PRO A 429 -1.36 8.32 34.78
CA PRO A 429 -0.45 8.42 33.63
C PRO A 429 0.25 9.77 33.59
N SER A 430 1.57 9.76 33.39
CA SER A 430 2.35 10.95 33.10
C SER A 430 1.93 11.60 31.78
N PHE A 431 2.36 12.84 31.55
CA PHE A 431 2.11 13.51 30.26
C PHE A 431 2.70 12.71 29.09
N GLU A 432 3.92 12.17 29.23
CA GLU A 432 4.60 11.36 28.21
C GLU A 432 3.78 10.10 27.89
N CYS A 433 3.21 9.47 28.92
CA CYS A 433 2.32 8.33 28.73
C CYS A 433 1.07 8.71 27.93
N LEU A 434 0.42 9.81 28.28
CA LEU A 434 -0.76 10.32 27.55
C LEU A 434 -0.40 10.74 26.11
N ALA A 435 0.77 11.37 25.91
CA ALA A 435 1.27 11.75 24.61
C ALA A 435 1.54 10.54 23.71
N ARG A 436 1.97 9.40 24.28
CA ARG A 436 2.14 8.11 23.57
C ARG A 436 0.80 7.45 23.24
N MET A 437 -0.22 7.56 24.11
CA MET A 437 -1.55 6.99 23.89
C MET A 437 -2.36 7.74 22.83
N LEU A 438 -2.22 9.07 22.75
CA LEU A 438 -3.01 9.94 21.89
C LEU A 438 -2.95 9.55 20.39
N PRO A 439 -1.79 9.28 19.76
CA PRO A 439 -1.72 8.84 18.38
C PRO A 439 -2.46 7.52 18.14
N VAL A 440 -2.43 6.58 19.09
CA VAL A 440 -3.13 5.30 18.99
C VAL A 440 -4.64 5.53 18.95
N ILE A 441 -5.16 6.33 19.86
CA ILE A 441 -6.59 6.69 19.92
C ILE A 441 -7.01 7.38 18.62
N ASN A 442 -6.28 8.42 18.19
CA ASN A 442 -6.60 9.19 16.99
C ASN A 442 -6.48 8.36 15.71
N SER A 443 -5.54 7.43 15.62
CA SER A 443 -5.43 6.52 14.48
C SER A 443 -6.67 5.65 14.31
N TYR A 444 -7.17 5.05 15.40
CA TYR A 444 -8.40 4.25 15.34
C TYR A 444 -9.63 5.11 15.08
N CYS A 445 -9.75 6.27 15.73
CA CYS A 445 -10.85 7.21 15.50
C CYS A 445 -10.89 7.64 14.03
N GLY A 446 -9.77 8.13 13.49
CA GLY A 446 -9.66 8.54 12.10
C GLY A 446 -10.00 7.42 11.11
N HIS A 447 -9.51 6.20 11.37
CA HIS A 447 -9.87 5.06 10.52
C HIS A 447 -11.37 4.72 10.58
N LEU A 448 -11.96 4.68 11.79
CA LEU A 448 -13.35 4.30 11.96
C LEU A 448 -14.34 5.37 11.44
N MET A 449 -13.91 6.63 11.29
CA MET A 449 -14.71 7.70 10.69
C MET A 449 -15.08 7.43 9.21
N HIS A 450 -14.31 6.65 8.50
CA HIS A 450 -14.65 6.26 7.12
C HIS A 450 -15.85 5.29 7.03
N PHE A 451 -16.39 4.84 8.17
CA PHE A 451 -17.49 3.89 8.29
C PHE A 451 -18.63 4.44 9.12
N LYS A 452 -19.80 3.82 9.05
CA LYS A 452 -20.89 4.08 10.01
C LYS A 452 -20.58 3.44 11.37
N ALA A 453 -19.57 3.97 12.06
CA ALA A 453 -19.01 3.41 13.29
C ALA A 453 -19.34 4.24 14.56
N TYR A 454 -20.11 5.33 14.46
CA TYR A 454 -20.42 6.19 15.61
C TYR A 454 -20.85 5.40 16.85
N ARG A 455 -21.80 4.48 16.72
CA ARG A 455 -22.26 3.65 17.85
C ARG A 455 -21.17 2.75 18.44
N ILE A 456 -20.16 2.38 17.68
CA ILE A 456 -19.01 1.59 18.16
C ILE A 456 -18.10 2.48 18.99
N LEU A 457 -17.82 3.69 18.51
CA LEU A 457 -16.99 4.69 19.19
C LEU A 457 -17.69 5.19 20.46
N ASP A 458 -18.98 5.50 20.37
CA ASP A 458 -19.78 5.97 21.49
C ASP A 458 -19.87 4.92 22.62
N ARG A 459 -20.10 3.65 22.27
CA ARG A 459 -20.07 2.55 23.26
C ARG A 459 -18.71 2.38 23.93
N GLN A 460 -17.62 2.63 23.20
CA GLN A 460 -16.26 2.50 23.74
C GLN A 460 -15.88 3.69 24.60
N PHE A 461 -16.14 4.90 24.11
CA PHE A 461 -15.67 6.12 24.77
C PHE A 461 -16.71 6.80 25.68
N GLY A 462 -18.00 6.49 25.52
CA GLY A 462 -19.08 7.16 26.27
C GLY A 462 -18.91 7.10 27.79
N ALA A 463 -18.52 5.94 28.32
CA ALA A 463 -18.26 5.72 29.75
C ALA A 463 -16.79 5.30 30.03
N SER A 464 -15.86 5.51 29.09
CA SER A 464 -14.46 5.09 29.24
C SER A 464 -13.71 5.93 30.27
N PRO A 465 -12.86 5.32 31.13
CA PRO A 465 -11.94 6.03 32.03
C PRO A 465 -10.99 6.99 31.29
N LEU A 466 -10.71 6.74 30.02
CA LEU A 466 -9.88 7.63 29.19
C LEU A 466 -10.45 9.06 29.09
N ARG A 467 -11.76 9.24 29.33
CA ARG A 467 -12.38 10.57 29.39
C ARG A 467 -11.87 11.45 30.54
N LYS A 468 -11.27 10.87 31.56
CA LYS A 468 -10.59 11.63 32.62
C LYS A 468 -9.46 12.47 31.99
N TYR A 469 -8.69 11.90 31.07
CA TYR A 469 -7.46 12.45 30.54
C TYR A 469 -7.62 13.08 29.14
N PHE A 470 -8.55 12.56 28.34
CA PHE A 470 -8.76 13.01 26.95
C PHE A 470 -10.12 13.70 26.78
N ARG A 471 -10.12 14.74 25.93
CA ARG A 471 -11.32 15.34 25.37
C ARG A 471 -11.55 14.78 23.99
N PHE A 472 -12.73 14.25 23.72
CA PHE A 472 -13.15 13.77 22.41
C PHE A 472 -14.03 14.79 21.71
N SER A 473 -13.90 14.94 20.38
CA SER A 473 -14.86 15.66 19.55
C SER A 473 -16.23 14.97 19.60
N ARG A 474 -17.30 15.72 19.27
CA ARG A 474 -18.69 15.22 19.33
C ARG A 474 -18.92 13.96 18.48
N ASP A 475 -18.22 13.88 17.36
CA ASP A 475 -18.25 12.76 16.41
C ASP A 475 -17.20 11.67 16.67
N TYR A 476 -16.38 11.83 17.70
CA TYR A 476 -15.21 11.00 18.02
C TYR A 476 -14.12 10.99 16.93
N ALA A 477 -14.10 11.96 16.01
CA ALA A 477 -13.08 12.04 14.97
C ALA A 477 -11.68 12.32 15.54
N LYS A 478 -11.60 13.06 16.65
CA LYS A 478 -10.35 13.51 17.25
C LYS A 478 -10.43 13.49 18.78
N ALA A 479 -9.34 13.01 19.39
CA ALA A 479 -9.08 13.17 20.81
C ALA A 479 -7.93 14.16 21.03
N THR A 480 -7.94 14.87 22.16
CA THR A 480 -6.90 15.77 22.64
C THR A 480 -6.66 15.56 24.12
N ILE A 481 -5.43 15.72 24.61
CA ILE A 481 -5.15 15.69 26.05
C ILE A 481 -5.77 16.92 26.69
N LYS A 482 -6.44 16.75 27.86
CA LYS A 482 -7.05 17.86 28.61
C LYS A 482 -5.98 18.80 29.18
N THR A 483 -6.32 20.07 29.33
CA THR A 483 -5.40 21.14 29.77
C THR A 483 -4.72 20.87 31.09
N GLY A 484 -5.40 20.23 32.07
CA GLY A 484 -4.83 19.88 33.37
C GLY A 484 -3.68 18.86 33.34
N TYR A 485 -3.48 18.19 32.20
CA TYR A 485 -2.40 17.20 31.97
C TYR A 485 -1.42 17.66 30.90
N LYS A 486 -1.45 18.95 30.51
CA LYS A 486 -0.43 19.50 29.61
C LYS A 486 0.89 19.65 30.36
N ARG A 487 1.99 19.53 29.62
CA ARG A 487 3.33 19.77 30.13
C ARG A 487 3.38 21.13 30.83
N PRO A 488 4.00 21.24 32.03
CA PRO A 488 4.29 22.54 32.61
C PRO A 488 5.07 23.37 31.58
N SER A 489 4.63 24.61 31.36
CA SER A 489 5.30 25.57 30.49
C SER A 489 6.66 25.89 31.10
N GLY A 490 7.76 25.28 30.60
CA GLY A 490 9.11 25.58 31.13
C GLY A 490 10.26 24.76 30.54
N GLU A 491 10.04 23.64 29.89
CA GLU A 491 11.12 22.89 29.26
C GLU A 491 11.04 22.95 27.71
N ASN A 492 11.82 23.89 27.17
CA ASN A 492 12.15 23.88 25.73
C ASN A 492 13.02 22.66 25.43
N ILE A 493 12.42 21.59 24.96
CA ILE A 493 13.18 20.60 24.19
C ILE A 493 13.40 21.22 22.81
N ARG A 494 14.67 21.50 22.49
CA ARG A 494 15.08 21.78 21.13
C ARG A 494 14.50 20.68 20.24
N SER A 495 13.66 21.08 19.29
CA SER A 495 13.23 20.24 18.19
C SER A 495 14.49 19.69 17.53
N PHE A 496 14.69 18.40 17.57
CA PHE A 496 15.56 17.74 16.61
C PHE A 496 14.77 17.70 15.30
N ASP A 497 15.04 18.73 14.47
CA ASP A 497 14.65 18.78 13.08
C ASP A 497 15.39 17.72 12.25
#